data_59a45fe148410257236ae96629c71d74
#
_entry.id   59a45fe148410257236ae96629c71d74
#
_cell.length_a   1.000
_cell.length_b   1.000
_cell.length_c   1.000
_cell.angle_alpha   90.00
_cell.angle_beta   90.00
_cell.angle_gamma   90.00
#
_symmetry.space_group_name_H-M   'P 1'
#
loop_
_entity.id
_entity.type
_entity.pdbx_description
1 polymer ?
#
loop_
_entity_poly.entity_id
_entity_poly.type
_entity_poly.pdbx_seq_one_letter_code
_entity_poly.pdbx_strand_id
1 'polypeptide(L)'
;MSATASAPNRPNIVIMVAGGILVALVAIVFARLAYGLILPPMRDDLGLSYRQAGTLGTVTALGYLLFVLLGGIAASRWGARNAVATGLLILTAGFAGLAAASDYPVIVGLMALLGLGTAFCFAPMVSLLATWYPEKRGMVIGCMSGGVGAGIFATGLLVPWLSSQFGEHGWRLAWGLFAALAAVAVALVLAAVRDPAPVAHDHPDRPAPADKWRIYRNPRVILMATLYGIIGMVYIIQAIFMVSYVVESGFEEATAGWLMAMSGLLSVAAGPLWGSLSDVWGRGNTLTLAMTVVTVAMGLPLIDQSLAMFFAHFLLMGCAVNGVFTMVQAASTDQVAPRHIPIAFSYVTVFFAGGQFLGPAIAGWLIEATG
;
A
#
# COMPACT_ATOMS: atom_id res chain seq x y z
N MET A 1 27.44 -29.69 32.86
CA MET A 1 27.20 -28.25 32.94
C MET A 1 26.53 -27.80 31.66
N SER A 2 25.21 -27.73 31.67
CA SER A 2 24.39 -27.30 30.54
C SER A 2 24.44 -25.78 30.48
N ALA A 3 25.08 -25.21 29.48
CA ALA A 3 25.04 -23.80 29.21
C ALA A 3 23.61 -23.46 28.73
N THR A 4 22.83 -22.84 29.60
CA THR A 4 21.56 -22.22 29.24
C THR A 4 21.86 -21.11 28.24
N ALA A 5 21.68 -21.38 26.95
CA ALA A 5 21.70 -20.35 25.91
C ALA A 5 20.62 -19.32 26.30
N SER A 6 21.06 -18.14 26.71
CA SER A 6 20.17 -17.01 27.00
C SER A 6 19.32 -16.73 25.75
N ALA A 7 18.00 -16.82 25.90
CA ALA A 7 17.06 -16.48 24.84
C ALA A 7 17.45 -15.08 24.28
N PRO A 8 17.54 -14.91 22.96
CA PRO A 8 17.91 -13.62 22.37
C PRO A 8 16.94 -12.56 22.89
N ASN A 9 17.51 -11.43 23.37
CA ASN A 9 16.75 -10.34 23.98
C ASN A 9 15.80 -9.78 22.93
N ARG A 10 14.54 -10.25 22.95
CA ARG A 10 13.51 -9.85 21.98
C ARG A 10 13.32 -8.33 22.07
N PRO A 11 13.33 -7.58 20.96
CA PRO A 11 13.07 -6.14 20.99
C PRO A 11 11.65 -5.88 21.51
N ASN A 12 11.46 -4.67 22.06
CA ASN A 12 10.14 -4.27 22.53
C ASN A 12 9.14 -4.26 21.36
N ILE A 13 8.05 -5.03 21.52
CA ILE A 13 7.02 -5.20 20.49
C ILE A 13 6.36 -3.86 20.11
N VAL A 14 6.15 -2.96 21.09
CA VAL A 14 5.53 -1.65 20.84
C VAL A 14 6.41 -0.79 19.96
N ILE A 15 7.71 -0.77 20.20
CA ILE A 15 8.69 -0.01 19.40
C ILE A 15 8.78 -0.57 17.98
N MET A 16 8.83 -1.89 17.85
CA MET A 16 8.92 -2.56 16.54
C MET A 16 7.65 -2.34 15.71
N VAL A 17 6.47 -2.45 16.34
CA VAL A 17 5.17 -2.20 15.70
C VAL A 17 5.02 -0.73 15.33
N ALA A 18 5.40 0.20 16.20
CA ALA A 18 5.40 1.63 15.90
C ALA A 18 6.31 1.95 14.69
N GLY A 19 7.51 1.33 14.65
CA GLY A 19 8.37 1.41 13.46
C GLY A 19 7.69 0.86 12.21
N GLY A 20 6.99 -0.26 12.31
CA GLY A 20 6.21 -0.85 11.21
C GLY A 20 5.07 0.06 10.73
N ILE A 21 4.32 0.66 11.65
CA ILE A 21 3.26 1.64 11.35
C ILE A 21 3.86 2.84 10.59
N LEU A 22 4.97 3.40 11.08
CA LEU A 22 5.62 4.53 10.45
C LEU A 22 6.15 4.19 9.05
N VAL A 23 6.74 3.02 8.88
CA VAL A 23 7.18 2.53 7.56
C VAL A 23 6.00 2.36 6.61
N ALA A 24 4.88 1.79 7.08
CA ALA A 24 3.68 1.64 6.27
C ALA A 24 3.07 3.01 5.88
N LEU A 25 3.04 3.95 6.82
CA LEU A 25 2.60 5.33 6.57
C LEU A 25 3.41 5.98 5.44
N VAL A 26 4.74 5.95 5.54
CA VAL A 26 5.62 6.58 4.55
C VAL A 26 5.57 5.85 3.21
N ALA A 27 5.73 4.52 3.21
CA ALA A 27 5.88 3.74 2.00
C ALA A 27 4.57 3.45 1.24
N ILE A 28 3.44 3.38 1.94
CA ILE A 28 2.14 3.09 1.32
C ILE A 28 1.29 4.36 1.20
N VAL A 29 1.12 5.09 2.31
CA VAL A 29 0.22 6.25 2.27
C VAL A 29 0.87 7.41 1.54
N PHE A 30 2.01 7.89 2.00
CA PHE A 30 2.64 9.09 1.41
C PHE A 30 3.14 8.83 -0.01
N ALA A 31 3.79 7.69 -0.26
CA ALA A 31 4.39 7.41 -1.56
C ALA A 31 3.39 7.01 -2.65
N ARG A 32 2.18 6.56 -2.29
CA ARG A 32 1.25 5.99 -3.28
C ARG A 32 -0.18 6.51 -3.14
N LEU A 33 -0.78 6.48 -1.93
CA LEU A 33 -2.20 6.79 -1.75
C LEU A 33 -2.47 8.30 -1.65
N ALA A 34 -1.57 9.06 -1.02
CA ALA A 34 -1.70 10.51 -0.91
C ALA A 34 -1.60 11.24 -2.26
N TYR A 35 -1.04 10.58 -3.29
CA TYR A 35 -0.98 11.11 -4.64
C TYR A 35 -2.37 11.50 -5.16
N GLY A 36 -3.41 10.71 -4.88
CA GLY A 36 -4.78 11.03 -5.28
C GLY A 36 -5.31 12.33 -4.69
N LEU A 37 -4.90 12.70 -3.46
CA LEU A 37 -5.24 13.98 -2.82
C LEU A 37 -4.41 15.16 -3.36
N ILE A 38 -3.15 14.89 -3.70
CA ILE A 38 -2.20 15.88 -4.22
C ILE A 38 -2.46 16.16 -5.71
N LEU A 39 -3.06 15.21 -6.43
CA LEU A 39 -3.21 15.26 -7.87
C LEU A 39 -4.01 16.48 -8.37
N PRO A 40 -5.18 16.84 -7.81
CA PRO A 40 -5.93 18.01 -8.32
C PRO A 40 -5.10 19.29 -8.31
N PRO A 41 -4.61 19.79 -7.16
CA PRO A 41 -3.83 21.03 -7.12
C PRO A 41 -2.49 20.93 -7.88
N MET A 42 -1.85 19.77 -7.89
CA MET A 42 -0.62 19.56 -8.66
C MET A 42 -0.88 19.59 -10.17
N ARG A 43 -1.98 18.99 -10.62
CA ARG A 43 -2.37 18.98 -12.03
C ARG A 43 -2.65 20.38 -12.54
N ASP A 44 -3.38 21.17 -11.76
CA ASP A 44 -3.78 22.52 -12.14
C ASP A 44 -2.58 23.49 -12.16
N ASP A 45 -1.68 23.41 -11.17
CA ASP A 45 -0.43 24.22 -11.13
C ASP A 45 0.52 23.89 -12.29
N LEU A 46 0.64 22.60 -12.66
CA LEU A 46 1.56 22.14 -13.71
C LEU A 46 0.92 22.00 -15.09
N GLY A 47 -0.39 22.23 -15.24
CA GLY A 47 -1.12 22.08 -16.50
C GLY A 47 -1.12 20.65 -17.04
N LEU A 48 -1.15 19.62 -16.17
CA LEU A 48 -1.07 18.22 -16.59
C LEU A 48 -2.40 17.69 -17.12
N SER A 49 -2.33 16.91 -18.22
CA SER A 49 -3.48 16.11 -18.67
C SER A 49 -3.72 14.91 -17.75
N TYR A 50 -4.94 14.33 -17.79
CA TYR A 50 -5.25 13.09 -17.08
C TYR A 50 -4.37 11.91 -17.51
N ARG A 51 -4.01 11.86 -18.77
CA ARG A 51 -3.05 10.87 -19.30
C ARG A 51 -1.69 10.99 -18.64
N GLN A 52 -1.18 12.23 -18.49
CA GLN A 52 0.07 12.48 -17.78
C GLN A 52 -0.04 12.10 -16.30
N ALA A 53 -1.13 12.44 -15.63
CA ALA A 53 -1.43 12.04 -14.27
C ALA A 53 -1.47 10.51 -14.11
N GLY A 54 -2.15 9.80 -15.00
CA GLY A 54 -2.17 8.34 -15.03
C GLY A 54 -0.79 7.72 -15.23
N THR A 55 0.05 8.35 -16.09
CA THR A 55 1.44 7.92 -16.30
C THR A 55 2.27 8.01 -15.01
N LEU A 56 2.09 9.06 -14.19
CA LEU A 56 2.78 9.20 -12.90
C LEU A 56 2.43 8.05 -11.95
N GLY A 57 1.15 7.71 -11.83
CA GLY A 57 0.70 6.55 -11.05
C GLY A 57 1.24 5.22 -11.59
N THR A 58 1.21 5.04 -12.92
CA THR A 58 1.74 3.85 -13.60
C THR A 58 3.23 3.66 -13.35
N VAL A 59 4.01 4.73 -13.45
CA VAL A 59 5.48 4.67 -13.27
C VAL A 59 5.83 4.36 -11.81
N THR A 60 5.07 4.87 -10.84
CA THR A 60 5.22 4.50 -9.43
C THR A 60 4.97 3.00 -9.21
N ALA A 61 3.91 2.46 -9.82
CA ALA A 61 3.60 1.04 -9.74
C ALA A 61 4.66 0.18 -10.46
N LEU A 62 5.19 0.65 -11.59
CA LEU A 62 6.27 -0.01 -12.32
C LEU A 62 7.55 -0.06 -11.48
N GLY A 63 7.93 1.06 -10.85
CA GLY A 63 9.07 1.12 -9.94
C GLY A 63 8.93 0.09 -8.81
N TYR A 64 7.74 -0.02 -8.20
CA TYR A 64 7.47 -1.04 -7.21
C TYR A 64 7.60 -2.47 -7.77
N LEU A 65 6.97 -2.75 -8.91
CA LEU A 65 6.95 -4.07 -9.54
C LEU A 65 8.36 -4.56 -9.89
N LEU A 66 9.17 -3.71 -10.51
CA LEU A 66 10.52 -4.06 -10.94
C LEU A 66 11.47 -4.33 -9.77
N PHE A 67 11.29 -3.60 -8.65
CA PHE A 67 12.24 -3.62 -7.56
C PHE A 67 11.77 -4.41 -6.32
N VAL A 68 10.52 -4.91 -6.26
CA VAL A 68 10.02 -5.65 -5.09
C VAL A 68 10.83 -6.92 -4.79
N LEU A 69 11.29 -7.63 -5.81
CA LEU A 69 12.16 -8.80 -5.64
C LEU A 69 13.55 -8.40 -5.14
N LEU A 70 14.08 -7.28 -5.64
CA LEU A 70 15.38 -6.76 -5.19
C LEU A 70 15.32 -6.26 -3.75
N GLY A 71 14.21 -5.67 -3.31
CA GLY A 71 13.98 -5.32 -1.91
C GLY A 71 14.04 -6.54 -0.99
N GLY A 72 13.43 -7.65 -1.39
CA GLY A 72 13.52 -8.92 -0.67
C GLY A 72 14.95 -9.52 -0.62
N ILE A 73 15.68 -9.45 -1.74
CA ILE A 73 17.08 -9.89 -1.82
C ILE A 73 17.96 -8.99 -0.93
N ALA A 74 17.78 -7.68 -0.97
CA ALA A 74 18.50 -6.74 -0.13
C ALA A 74 18.25 -7.03 1.36
N ALA A 75 17.00 -7.26 1.76
CA ALA A 75 16.64 -7.62 3.13
C ALA A 75 17.33 -8.93 3.58
N SER A 76 17.44 -9.92 2.69
CA SER A 76 18.11 -11.18 3.01
C SER A 76 19.63 -11.07 3.12
N ARG A 77 20.26 -10.13 2.41
CA ARG A 77 21.72 -9.95 2.36
C ARG A 77 22.25 -8.90 3.35
N TRP A 78 21.55 -7.78 3.46
CA TRP A 78 21.99 -6.62 4.24
C TRP A 78 21.27 -6.52 5.60
N GLY A 79 20.27 -7.40 5.83
CA GLY A 79 19.31 -7.30 6.92
C GLY A 79 18.10 -6.45 6.54
N ALA A 80 16.96 -6.78 7.14
CA ALA A 80 15.71 -6.09 6.85
C ALA A 80 15.72 -4.61 7.30
N ARG A 81 16.38 -4.32 8.43
CA ARG A 81 16.58 -2.96 8.95
C ARG A 81 17.28 -2.06 7.93
N ASN A 82 18.39 -2.53 7.36
CA ASN A 82 19.17 -1.75 6.41
C ASN A 82 18.42 -1.59 5.07
N ALA A 83 17.73 -2.63 4.61
CA ALA A 83 16.88 -2.55 3.42
C ALA A 83 15.78 -1.50 3.61
N VAL A 84 15.06 -1.51 4.74
CA VAL A 84 14.02 -0.54 5.08
C VAL A 84 14.59 0.88 5.17
N ALA A 85 15.73 1.06 5.85
CA ALA A 85 16.39 2.37 5.95
C ALA A 85 16.77 2.92 4.56
N THR A 86 17.33 2.06 3.68
CA THR A 86 17.64 2.44 2.29
C THR A 86 16.37 2.85 1.53
N GLY A 87 15.28 2.07 1.64
CA GLY A 87 14.00 2.41 1.03
C GLY A 87 13.45 3.75 1.52
N LEU A 88 13.50 4.01 2.82
CA LEU A 88 13.07 5.29 3.40
C LEU A 88 13.94 6.46 2.94
N LEU A 89 15.26 6.29 2.80
CA LEU A 89 16.16 7.32 2.23
C LEU A 89 15.80 7.63 0.78
N ILE A 90 15.52 6.61 -0.02
CA ILE A 90 15.05 6.77 -1.40
C ILE A 90 13.71 7.54 -1.43
N LEU A 91 12.76 7.20 -0.56
CA LEU A 91 11.48 7.91 -0.44
C LEU A 91 11.69 9.37 -0.01
N THR A 92 12.57 9.62 0.96
CA THR A 92 12.91 10.98 1.41
C THR A 92 13.43 11.83 0.25
N ALA A 93 14.38 11.30 -0.53
CA ALA A 93 14.91 11.99 -1.70
C ALA A 93 13.84 12.21 -2.79
N GLY A 94 12.99 11.19 -3.02
CA GLY A 94 11.86 11.30 -3.96
C GLY A 94 10.86 12.39 -3.57
N PHE A 95 10.43 12.43 -2.32
CA PHE A 95 9.51 13.46 -1.82
C PHE A 95 10.13 14.85 -1.85
N ALA A 96 11.39 15.01 -1.42
CA ALA A 96 12.08 16.29 -1.47
C ALA A 96 12.24 16.78 -2.92
N GLY A 97 12.56 15.87 -3.84
CA GLY A 97 12.61 16.18 -5.26
C GLY A 97 11.26 16.63 -5.81
N LEU A 98 10.15 15.93 -5.48
CA LEU A 98 8.80 16.31 -5.91
C LEU A 98 8.36 17.67 -5.37
N ALA A 99 8.76 18.03 -4.16
CA ALA A 99 8.48 19.35 -3.59
C ALA A 99 9.12 20.48 -4.40
N ALA A 100 10.25 20.23 -5.07
CA ALA A 100 11.01 21.22 -5.83
C ALA A 100 10.82 21.14 -7.36
N ALA A 101 10.34 19.99 -7.88
CA ALA A 101 10.27 19.75 -9.31
C ALA A 101 9.13 20.52 -9.98
N SER A 102 9.38 20.98 -11.22
CA SER A 102 8.37 21.57 -12.11
C SER A 102 8.35 20.86 -13.47
N ASP A 103 9.43 20.20 -13.85
CA ASP A 103 9.55 19.53 -15.15
C ASP A 103 8.93 18.14 -15.12
N TYR A 104 7.99 17.88 -16.03
CA TYR A 104 7.27 16.61 -16.09
C TYR A 104 8.19 15.36 -16.17
N PRO A 105 9.25 15.30 -17.01
CA PRO A 105 10.16 14.16 -17.04
C PRO A 105 10.87 13.91 -15.71
N VAL A 106 11.24 14.98 -14.98
CA VAL A 106 11.84 14.87 -13.64
C VAL A 106 10.84 14.27 -12.67
N ILE A 107 9.60 14.76 -12.68
CA ILE A 107 8.50 14.25 -11.85
C ILE A 107 8.26 12.75 -12.14
N VAL A 108 8.24 12.33 -13.41
CA VAL A 108 8.12 10.91 -13.80
C VAL A 108 9.24 10.08 -13.16
N GLY A 109 10.49 10.52 -13.25
CA GLY A 109 11.62 9.83 -12.62
C GLY A 109 11.51 9.73 -11.09
N LEU A 110 11.06 10.81 -10.44
CA LEU A 110 10.84 10.85 -8.99
C LEU A 110 9.70 9.93 -8.55
N MET A 111 8.61 9.85 -9.31
CA MET A 111 7.52 8.93 -9.04
C MET A 111 7.96 7.46 -9.19
N ALA A 112 8.81 7.13 -10.17
CA ALA A 112 9.44 5.80 -10.27
C ALA A 112 10.29 5.50 -9.03
N LEU A 113 11.03 6.50 -8.55
CA LEU A 113 11.86 6.40 -7.35
C LEU A 113 11.01 6.12 -6.10
N LEU A 114 9.81 6.70 -5.98
CA LEU A 114 8.88 6.38 -4.89
C LEU A 114 8.46 4.90 -4.94
N GLY A 115 8.18 4.36 -6.13
CA GLY A 115 7.89 2.93 -6.31
C GLY A 115 9.03 2.04 -5.84
N LEU A 116 10.27 2.35 -6.24
CA LEU A 116 11.47 1.65 -5.82
C LEU A 116 11.65 1.70 -4.29
N GLY A 117 11.54 2.89 -3.68
CA GLY A 117 11.65 3.05 -2.23
C GLY A 117 10.61 2.23 -1.45
N THR A 118 9.36 2.20 -1.94
CA THR A 118 8.28 1.37 -1.37
C THR A 118 8.64 -0.12 -1.38
N ALA A 119 9.26 -0.60 -2.47
CA ALA A 119 9.67 -2.00 -2.63
C ALA A 119 10.70 -2.45 -1.57
N PHE A 120 11.58 -1.53 -1.17
CA PHE A 120 12.59 -1.78 -0.14
C PHE A 120 12.06 -1.61 1.30
N CYS A 121 10.87 -1.03 1.48
CA CYS A 121 10.31 -0.74 2.80
C CYS A 121 9.31 -1.79 3.26
N PHE A 122 8.20 -1.95 2.51
CA PHE A 122 7.00 -2.59 3.04
C PHE A 122 7.18 -4.10 3.28
N ALA A 123 7.55 -4.85 2.25
CA ALA A 123 7.71 -6.31 2.35
C ALA A 123 8.82 -6.73 3.32
N PRO A 124 10.02 -6.09 3.35
CA PRO A 124 11.03 -6.36 4.36
C PRO A 124 10.55 -6.10 5.78
N MET A 125 9.79 -5.01 6.03
CA MET A 125 9.30 -4.70 7.37
C MET A 125 8.24 -5.71 7.84
N VAL A 126 7.31 -6.12 6.97
CA VAL A 126 6.33 -7.19 7.26
C VAL A 126 7.05 -8.48 7.64
N SER A 127 8.05 -8.89 6.84
CA SER A 127 8.84 -10.09 7.09
C SER A 127 9.58 -10.02 8.42
N LEU A 128 10.14 -8.86 8.75
CA LEU A 128 10.86 -8.61 10.00
C LEU A 128 9.96 -8.79 11.23
N LEU A 129 8.78 -8.14 11.21
CA LEU A 129 7.78 -8.25 12.28
C LEU A 129 7.29 -9.70 12.44
N ALA A 130 7.01 -10.39 11.33
CA ALA A 130 6.58 -11.78 11.34
C ALA A 130 7.65 -12.73 11.90
N THR A 131 8.93 -12.42 11.70
CA THR A 131 10.06 -13.21 12.19
C THR A 131 10.28 -13.02 13.69
N TRP A 132 10.22 -11.78 14.18
CA TRP A 132 10.38 -11.49 15.61
C TRP A 132 9.23 -11.98 16.48
N TYR A 133 7.99 -11.96 15.95
CA TYR A 133 6.78 -12.26 16.73
C TYR A 133 5.93 -13.36 16.06
N PRO A 134 6.48 -14.61 15.93
CA PRO A 134 5.78 -15.69 15.23
C PRO A 134 4.43 -16.07 15.88
N GLU A 135 4.31 -15.92 17.20
CA GLU A 135 3.08 -16.22 17.94
C GLU A 135 2.01 -15.11 17.81
N LYS A 136 2.41 -13.91 17.37
CA LYS A 136 1.54 -12.71 17.26
C LYS A 136 1.58 -12.09 15.86
N ARG A 137 1.87 -12.88 14.83
CA ARG A 137 2.03 -12.40 13.44
C ARG A 137 0.82 -11.59 12.96
N GLY A 138 -0.38 -12.14 13.15
CA GLY A 138 -1.62 -11.46 12.73
C GLY A 138 -1.79 -10.11 13.40
N MET A 139 -1.51 -10.03 14.71
CA MET A 139 -1.62 -8.79 15.47
C MET A 139 -0.61 -7.73 14.98
N VAL A 140 0.68 -8.08 14.85
CA VAL A 140 1.71 -7.10 14.48
C VAL A 140 1.55 -6.60 13.06
N ILE A 141 1.18 -7.49 12.11
CA ILE A 141 0.88 -7.12 10.71
C ILE A 141 -0.42 -6.32 10.64
N GLY A 142 -1.45 -6.73 11.41
CA GLY A 142 -2.72 -6.02 11.50
C GLY A 142 -2.55 -4.59 12.04
N CYS A 143 -1.74 -4.39 13.07
CA CYS A 143 -1.41 -3.05 13.58
C CYS A 143 -0.67 -2.20 12.52
N MET A 144 0.29 -2.80 11.81
CA MET A 144 0.99 -2.12 10.71
C MET A 144 0.01 -1.70 9.59
N SER A 145 -0.93 -2.58 9.22
CA SER A 145 -1.97 -2.29 8.22
C SER A 145 -2.98 -1.25 8.72
N GLY A 146 -3.32 -1.26 10.00
CA GLY A 146 -4.13 -0.21 10.64
C GLY A 146 -3.47 1.17 10.54
N GLY A 147 -2.14 1.22 10.57
CA GLY A 147 -1.38 2.44 10.33
C GLY A 147 -1.61 3.05 8.94
N VAL A 148 -1.89 2.23 7.92
CA VAL A 148 -2.27 2.72 6.59
C VAL A 148 -3.60 3.47 6.67
N GLY A 149 -4.62 2.91 7.34
CA GLY A 149 -5.92 3.57 7.54
C GLY A 149 -5.78 4.91 8.27
N ALA A 150 -5.02 4.92 9.38
CA ALA A 150 -4.73 6.14 10.12
C ALA A 150 -3.98 7.17 9.27
N GLY A 151 -3.08 6.73 8.40
CA GLY A 151 -2.38 7.59 7.46
C GLY A 151 -3.30 8.21 6.40
N ILE A 152 -4.23 7.43 5.84
CA ILE A 152 -5.25 7.91 4.91
C ILE A 152 -6.13 8.97 5.61
N PHE A 153 -6.55 8.70 6.84
CA PHE A 153 -7.29 9.68 7.66
C PHE A 153 -6.50 10.98 7.81
N ALA A 154 -5.25 10.90 8.25
CA ALA A 154 -4.41 12.08 8.48
C ALA A 154 -4.15 12.87 7.19
N THR A 155 -3.81 12.20 6.08
CA THR A 155 -3.55 12.86 4.78
C THR A 155 -4.81 13.44 4.17
N GLY A 156 -5.97 12.81 4.37
CA GLY A 156 -7.27 13.32 3.93
C GLY A 156 -7.64 14.66 4.53
N LEU A 157 -7.16 14.97 5.73
CA LEU A 157 -7.32 16.28 6.38
C LEU A 157 -6.18 17.24 6.06
N LEU A 158 -4.94 16.73 6.10
CA LEU A 158 -3.72 17.54 5.99
C LEU A 158 -3.55 18.14 4.59
N VAL A 159 -3.72 17.34 3.52
CA VAL A 159 -3.42 17.81 2.16
C VAL A 159 -4.37 18.91 1.73
N PRO A 160 -5.72 18.78 1.86
CA PRO A 160 -6.63 19.88 1.53
C PRO A 160 -6.43 21.11 2.42
N TRP A 161 -6.08 20.91 3.70
CA TRP A 161 -5.77 22.04 4.58
C TRP A 161 -4.53 22.82 4.09
N LEU A 162 -3.47 22.14 3.65
CA LEU A 162 -2.31 22.78 3.04
C LEU A 162 -2.68 23.53 1.76
N SER A 163 -3.49 22.93 0.89
CA SER A 163 -3.98 23.57 -0.33
C SER A 163 -4.79 24.84 -0.02
N SER A 164 -5.66 24.80 1.00
CA SER A 164 -6.47 25.95 1.40
C SER A 164 -5.67 27.12 2.00
N GLN A 165 -4.58 26.82 2.73
CA GLN A 165 -3.75 27.84 3.37
C GLN A 165 -2.69 28.42 2.44
N PHE A 166 -2.14 27.63 1.52
CA PHE A 166 -0.97 27.98 0.71
C PHE A 166 -1.25 27.99 -0.80
N GLY A 167 -2.49 27.75 -1.21
CA GLY A 167 -2.91 27.78 -2.62
C GLY A 167 -2.08 26.87 -3.51
N GLU A 168 -1.58 27.38 -4.62
CA GLU A 168 -0.77 26.64 -5.61
C GLU A 168 0.48 25.99 -5.04
N HIS A 169 1.00 26.46 -3.89
CA HIS A 169 2.18 25.86 -3.23
C HIS A 169 1.82 24.75 -2.25
N GLY A 170 0.55 24.54 -1.93
CA GLY A 170 0.09 23.57 -0.92
C GLY A 170 0.54 22.14 -1.21
N TRP A 171 0.45 21.71 -2.46
CA TRP A 171 0.87 20.37 -2.87
C TRP A 171 2.40 20.14 -2.75
N ARG A 172 3.22 21.19 -2.99
CA ARG A 172 4.66 21.14 -2.81
C ARG A 172 5.04 21.02 -1.34
N LEU A 173 4.32 21.76 -0.47
CA LEU A 173 4.48 21.67 0.98
C LEU A 173 4.09 20.30 1.51
N ALA A 174 3.06 19.66 0.94
CA ALA A 174 2.70 18.29 1.30
C ALA A 174 3.85 17.32 1.02
N TRP A 175 4.45 17.37 -0.17
CA TRP A 175 5.63 16.55 -0.49
C TRP A 175 6.83 16.87 0.41
N GLY A 176 7.08 18.16 0.71
CA GLY A 176 8.14 18.58 1.63
C GLY A 176 7.95 18.05 3.04
N LEU A 177 6.72 18.08 3.56
CA LEU A 177 6.38 17.52 4.87
C LEU A 177 6.55 15.99 4.88
N PHE A 178 6.14 15.30 3.82
CA PHE A 178 6.36 13.85 3.68
C PHE A 178 7.87 13.51 3.64
N ALA A 179 8.69 14.34 3.01
CA ALA A 179 10.14 14.19 3.04
C ALA A 179 10.70 14.32 4.46
N ALA A 180 10.26 15.34 5.23
CA ALA A 180 10.68 15.53 6.60
C ALA A 180 10.28 14.36 7.50
N LEU A 181 9.03 13.88 7.39
CA LEU A 181 8.55 12.73 8.14
C LEU A 181 9.27 11.43 7.75
N ALA A 182 9.58 11.24 6.46
CA ALA A 182 10.37 10.10 5.99
C ALA A 182 11.80 10.14 6.55
N ALA A 183 12.45 11.32 6.61
CA ALA A 183 13.77 11.46 7.23
C ALA A 183 13.75 11.11 8.73
N VAL A 184 12.71 11.53 9.46
CA VAL A 184 12.49 11.12 10.85
C VAL A 184 12.32 9.61 10.95
N ALA A 185 11.56 9.01 10.02
CA ALA A 185 11.37 7.56 9.97
C ALA A 185 12.70 6.80 9.74
N VAL A 186 13.61 7.32 8.90
CA VAL A 186 14.97 6.75 8.74
C VAL A 186 15.69 6.72 10.09
N ALA A 187 15.72 7.85 10.80
CA ALA A 187 16.41 7.95 12.10
C ALA A 187 15.81 6.96 13.12
N LEU A 188 14.48 6.89 13.21
CA LEU A 188 13.78 5.99 14.13
C LEU A 188 14.01 4.52 13.78
N VAL A 189 13.96 4.15 12.50
CA VAL A 189 14.24 2.77 12.06
C VAL A 189 15.68 2.37 12.39
N LEU A 190 16.65 3.24 12.13
CA LEU A 190 18.05 2.98 12.45
C LEU A 190 18.32 2.92 13.96
N ALA A 191 17.59 3.65 14.78
CA ALA A 191 17.76 3.64 16.22
C ALA A 191 17.04 2.48 16.92
N ALA A 192 15.83 2.15 16.49
CA ALA A 192 14.89 1.33 17.24
C ALA A 192 14.63 -0.05 16.64
N VAL A 193 14.68 -0.19 15.30
CA VAL A 193 14.42 -1.47 14.62
C VAL A 193 15.69 -2.33 14.66
N ARG A 194 15.53 -3.63 14.94
CA ARG A 194 16.64 -4.58 15.05
C ARG A 194 16.38 -5.81 14.19
N ASP A 195 17.41 -6.25 13.48
CA ASP A 195 17.37 -7.53 12.77
C ASP A 195 17.52 -8.69 13.76
N PRO A 196 16.85 -9.82 13.52
CA PRO A 196 17.16 -11.05 14.26
C PRO A 196 18.58 -11.52 13.94
N ALA A 197 19.17 -12.26 14.89
CA ALA A 197 20.47 -12.89 14.63
C ALA A 197 20.37 -13.73 13.34
N PRO A 198 21.43 -13.77 12.51
CA PRO A 198 21.43 -14.59 11.31
C PRO A 198 21.15 -16.04 11.72
N VAL A 199 20.02 -16.58 11.29
CA VAL A 199 19.76 -18.02 11.40
C VAL A 199 20.69 -18.69 10.39
N ALA A 200 21.61 -19.52 10.89
CA ALA A 200 22.47 -20.30 10.03
C ALA A 200 21.57 -21.06 9.03
N HIS A 201 21.77 -20.80 7.74
CA HIS A 201 20.94 -21.34 6.66
C HIS A 201 21.31 -22.80 6.35
N ASP A 202 21.30 -23.64 7.35
CA ASP A 202 21.32 -25.08 7.20
C ASP A 202 19.89 -25.64 7.37
N HIS A 203 18.99 -25.25 6.47
CA HIS A 203 17.75 -25.99 6.31
C HIS A 203 17.83 -26.88 5.06
N PRO A 204 17.85 -28.20 5.24
CA PRO A 204 17.79 -29.18 4.15
C PRO A 204 16.46 -29.13 3.37
N ASP A 205 15.47 -28.37 3.83
CA ASP A 205 14.13 -28.28 3.28
C ASP A 205 13.91 -27.08 2.30
N ARG A 206 14.89 -26.77 1.45
CA ARG A 206 14.53 -25.94 0.27
C ARG A 206 13.59 -26.76 -0.62
N PRO A 207 12.37 -26.26 -0.91
CA PRO A 207 11.45 -26.96 -1.81
C PRO A 207 12.16 -27.29 -3.12
N ALA A 208 12.10 -28.54 -3.54
CA ALA A 208 12.68 -28.95 -4.82
C ALA A 208 12.07 -28.10 -5.95
N PRO A 209 12.84 -27.78 -7.03
CA PRO A 209 12.34 -26.97 -8.13
C PRO A 209 11.01 -27.47 -8.73
N ALA A 210 10.81 -28.79 -8.75
CA ALA A 210 9.57 -29.43 -9.23
C ALA A 210 8.32 -29.06 -8.41
N ASP A 211 8.44 -28.83 -7.10
CA ASP A 211 7.30 -28.45 -6.24
C ASP A 211 6.81 -27.01 -6.52
N LYS A 212 7.72 -26.11 -6.94
CA LYS A 212 7.37 -24.70 -7.25
C LYS A 212 6.48 -24.63 -8.49
N TRP A 213 6.75 -25.42 -9.52
CA TRP A 213 5.94 -25.44 -10.74
C TRP A 213 4.52 -25.89 -10.52
N ARG A 214 4.28 -26.80 -9.56
CA ARG A 214 2.95 -27.26 -9.17
C ARG A 214 2.12 -26.12 -8.56
N ILE A 215 2.75 -25.21 -7.82
CA ILE A 215 2.08 -24.05 -7.22
C ILE A 215 1.62 -23.08 -8.33
N TYR A 216 2.51 -22.75 -9.28
CA TYR A 216 2.20 -21.85 -10.39
C TYR A 216 1.14 -22.39 -11.35
N ARG A 217 0.93 -23.71 -11.37
CA ARG A 217 -0.10 -24.38 -12.19
C ARG A 217 -1.36 -24.74 -11.40
N ASN A 218 -1.43 -24.44 -10.13
CA ASN A 218 -2.61 -24.70 -9.32
C ASN A 218 -3.74 -23.73 -9.75
N PRO A 219 -4.88 -24.22 -10.30
CA PRO A 219 -5.92 -23.35 -10.82
C PRO A 219 -6.54 -22.44 -9.75
N ARG A 220 -6.57 -22.87 -8.49
CA ARG A 220 -7.06 -22.06 -7.38
C ARG A 220 -6.11 -20.91 -7.05
N VAL A 221 -4.80 -21.16 -7.10
CA VAL A 221 -3.78 -20.10 -6.91
C VAL A 221 -3.83 -19.11 -8.08
N ILE A 222 -3.97 -19.59 -9.31
CA ILE A 222 -4.12 -18.74 -10.51
C ILE A 222 -5.38 -17.89 -10.39
N LEU A 223 -6.51 -18.49 -9.98
CA LEU A 223 -7.76 -17.74 -9.77
C LEU A 223 -7.57 -16.61 -8.74
N MET A 224 -6.94 -16.91 -7.60
CA MET A 224 -6.66 -15.89 -6.58
C MET A 224 -5.69 -14.83 -7.10
N ALA A 225 -4.69 -15.20 -7.88
CA ALA A 225 -3.75 -14.27 -8.51
C ALA A 225 -4.46 -13.33 -9.49
N THR A 226 -5.28 -13.87 -10.37
CA THR A 226 -6.08 -13.09 -11.34
C THR A 226 -7.04 -12.14 -10.63
N LEU A 227 -7.78 -12.64 -9.64
CA LEU A 227 -8.69 -11.82 -8.83
C LEU A 227 -7.93 -10.68 -8.14
N TYR A 228 -6.76 -10.97 -7.56
CA TYR A 228 -5.96 -9.97 -6.89
C TYR A 228 -5.37 -8.94 -7.86
N GLY A 229 -5.06 -9.36 -9.10
CA GLY A 229 -4.67 -8.46 -10.19
C GLY A 229 -5.77 -7.48 -10.57
N ILE A 230 -7.00 -7.97 -10.74
CA ILE A 230 -8.18 -7.13 -11.02
C ILE A 230 -8.44 -6.15 -9.86
N ILE A 231 -8.41 -6.64 -8.62
CA ILE A 231 -8.57 -5.80 -7.43
C ILE A 231 -7.48 -4.71 -7.40
N GLY A 232 -6.22 -5.08 -7.69
CA GLY A 232 -5.11 -4.13 -7.74
C GLY A 232 -5.33 -3.02 -8.77
N MET A 233 -5.84 -3.37 -9.94
CA MET A 233 -6.15 -2.43 -11.01
C MET A 233 -7.29 -1.48 -10.60
N VAL A 234 -8.42 -2.00 -10.17
CA VAL A 234 -9.61 -1.19 -9.81
C VAL A 234 -9.30 -0.30 -8.61
N TYR A 235 -8.65 -0.87 -7.59
CA TYR A 235 -8.31 -0.13 -6.37
C TYR A 235 -7.39 1.06 -6.64
N ILE A 236 -6.36 0.89 -7.47
CA ILE A 236 -5.39 1.97 -7.72
C ILE A 236 -6.01 3.08 -8.59
N ILE A 237 -6.90 2.73 -9.53
CA ILE A 237 -7.65 3.72 -10.31
C ILE A 237 -8.48 4.58 -9.37
N GLN A 238 -9.26 3.95 -8.49
CA GLN A 238 -10.08 4.64 -7.49
C GLN A 238 -9.20 5.51 -6.56
N ALA A 239 -8.07 4.99 -6.09
CA ALA A 239 -7.20 5.71 -5.17
C ALA A 239 -6.55 6.96 -5.80
N ILE A 240 -6.34 6.97 -7.11
CA ILE A 240 -5.73 8.10 -7.84
C ILE A 240 -6.78 9.11 -8.31
N PHE A 241 -7.86 8.65 -8.93
CA PHE A 241 -8.76 9.54 -9.68
C PHE A 241 -10.05 9.91 -8.94
N MET A 242 -10.45 9.19 -7.87
CA MET A 242 -11.72 9.46 -7.20
C MET A 242 -11.77 10.84 -6.55
N VAL A 243 -10.66 11.32 -5.98
CA VAL A 243 -10.60 12.68 -5.41
C VAL A 243 -10.79 13.73 -6.51
N SER A 244 -10.09 13.57 -7.65
CA SER A 244 -10.25 14.45 -8.81
C SER A 244 -11.70 14.43 -9.32
N TYR A 245 -12.34 13.27 -9.36
CA TYR A 245 -13.73 13.13 -9.78
C TYR A 245 -14.71 13.87 -8.85
N VAL A 246 -14.50 13.83 -7.53
CA VAL A 246 -15.29 14.59 -6.57
C VAL A 246 -15.12 16.10 -6.81
N VAL A 247 -13.88 16.56 -6.99
CA VAL A 247 -13.59 17.99 -7.24
C VAL A 247 -14.19 18.46 -8.56
N GLU A 248 -14.08 17.68 -9.63
CA GLU A 248 -14.69 18.01 -10.94
C GLU A 248 -16.20 17.95 -10.94
N SER A 249 -16.81 17.21 -10.02
CA SER A 249 -18.26 17.22 -9.78
C SER A 249 -18.72 18.50 -9.06
N GLY A 250 -17.83 19.47 -8.80
CA GLY A 250 -18.14 20.78 -8.23
C GLY A 250 -17.99 20.88 -6.71
N PHE A 251 -17.37 19.91 -6.05
CA PHE A 251 -17.10 19.94 -4.61
C PHE A 251 -15.69 20.45 -4.32
N GLU A 252 -15.53 21.08 -3.16
CA GLU A 252 -14.23 21.58 -2.70
C GLU A 252 -13.27 20.43 -2.36
N GLU A 253 -11.96 20.64 -2.53
CA GLU A 253 -10.91 19.70 -2.14
C GLU A 253 -11.02 19.27 -0.66
N ALA A 254 -11.41 20.21 0.22
CA ALA A 254 -11.64 19.93 1.63
C ALA A 254 -12.72 18.85 1.82
N THR A 255 -13.81 18.92 1.06
CA THR A 255 -14.89 17.92 1.08
C THR A 255 -14.37 16.55 0.63
N ALA A 256 -13.62 16.48 -0.49
CA ALA A 256 -13.01 15.25 -0.97
C ALA A 256 -12.03 14.66 0.05
N GLY A 257 -11.22 15.51 0.71
CA GLY A 257 -10.32 15.14 1.77
C GLY A 257 -11.03 14.54 2.99
N TRP A 258 -12.14 15.15 3.42
CA TRP A 258 -12.97 14.65 4.51
C TRP A 258 -13.57 13.29 4.19
N LEU A 259 -14.09 13.09 2.99
CA LEU A 259 -14.62 11.80 2.53
C LEU A 259 -13.54 10.73 2.57
N MET A 260 -12.34 11.04 2.07
CA MET A 260 -11.21 10.12 2.11
C MET A 260 -10.73 9.85 3.53
N ALA A 261 -10.69 10.85 4.40
CA ALA A 261 -10.33 10.70 5.81
C ALA A 261 -11.31 9.75 6.53
N MET A 262 -12.62 9.93 6.33
CA MET A 262 -13.65 9.05 6.86
C MET A 262 -13.42 7.59 6.41
N SER A 263 -13.19 7.38 5.11
CA SER A 263 -12.87 6.04 4.58
C SER A 263 -11.63 5.45 5.22
N GLY A 264 -10.57 6.24 5.41
CA GLY A 264 -9.36 5.84 6.11
C GLY A 264 -9.61 5.41 7.55
N LEU A 265 -10.38 6.18 8.31
CA LEU A 265 -10.73 5.87 9.69
C LEU A 265 -11.49 4.54 9.80
N LEU A 266 -12.49 4.33 8.95
CA LEU A 266 -13.27 3.09 8.90
C LEU A 266 -12.41 1.88 8.52
N SER A 267 -11.45 2.07 7.64
CA SER A 267 -10.56 1.01 7.15
C SER A 267 -9.63 0.44 8.24
N VAL A 268 -9.38 1.17 9.32
CA VAL A 268 -8.59 0.68 10.47
C VAL A 268 -9.22 -0.57 11.08
N ALA A 269 -10.55 -0.57 11.24
CA ALA A 269 -11.29 -1.69 11.84
C ALA A 269 -11.70 -2.75 10.79
N ALA A 270 -11.75 -2.40 9.51
CA ALA A 270 -12.26 -3.27 8.46
C ALA A 270 -11.51 -4.62 8.36
N GLY A 271 -10.17 -4.60 8.38
CA GLY A 271 -9.37 -5.82 8.32
C GLY A 271 -9.71 -6.86 9.40
N PRO A 272 -9.64 -6.51 10.69
CA PRO A 272 -10.02 -7.39 11.79
C PRO A 272 -11.49 -7.86 11.75
N LEU A 273 -12.42 -6.97 11.41
CA LEU A 273 -13.86 -7.31 11.37
C LEU A 273 -14.15 -8.33 10.26
N TRP A 274 -13.70 -8.08 9.04
CA TRP A 274 -13.89 -9.03 7.93
C TRP A 274 -13.11 -10.33 8.13
N GLY A 275 -11.91 -10.26 8.74
CA GLY A 275 -11.14 -11.44 9.14
C GLY A 275 -11.94 -12.34 10.08
N SER A 276 -12.49 -11.78 11.16
CA SER A 276 -13.31 -12.50 12.14
C SER A 276 -14.58 -13.08 11.50
N LEU A 277 -15.26 -12.29 10.65
CA LEU A 277 -16.44 -12.76 9.94
C LEU A 277 -16.12 -13.95 9.02
N SER A 278 -14.94 -13.91 8.37
CA SER A 278 -14.50 -14.99 7.48
C SER A 278 -14.17 -16.28 8.22
N ASP A 279 -13.81 -16.22 9.49
CA ASP A 279 -13.55 -17.39 10.31
C ASP A 279 -14.85 -18.11 10.69
N VAL A 280 -15.98 -17.39 10.74
CA VAL A 280 -17.32 -17.95 11.06
C VAL A 280 -18.08 -18.35 9.80
N TRP A 281 -18.13 -17.49 8.79
CA TRP A 281 -18.92 -17.70 7.56
C TRP A 281 -18.15 -18.43 6.45
N GLY A 282 -16.86 -18.60 6.61
CA GLY A 282 -15.96 -19.14 5.59
C GLY A 282 -15.45 -18.08 4.61
N ARG A 283 -14.25 -18.31 4.06
CA ARG A 283 -13.52 -17.36 3.22
C ARG A 283 -14.29 -16.93 1.98
N GLY A 284 -14.91 -17.88 1.27
CA GLY A 284 -15.60 -17.63 0.00
C GLY A 284 -16.82 -16.71 0.17
N ASN A 285 -17.71 -17.03 1.10
CA ASN A 285 -18.93 -16.24 1.34
C ASN A 285 -18.61 -14.81 1.78
N THR A 286 -17.64 -14.67 2.68
CA THR A 286 -17.23 -13.37 3.21
C THR A 286 -16.54 -12.53 2.15
N LEU A 287 -15.70 -13.13 1.31
CA LEU A 287 -15.07 -12.44 0.18
C LEU A 287 -16.12 -11.98 -0.84
N THR A 288 -17.10 -12.83 -1.17
CA THR A 288 -18.19 -12.48 -2.08
C THR A 288 -18.99 -11.29 -1.54
N LEU A 289 -19.33 -11.30 -0.24
CA LEU A 289 -20.05 -10.18 0.38
C LEU A 289 -19.22 -8.89 0.32
N ALA A 290 -17.94 -8.93 0.69
CA ALA A 290 -17.08 -7.76 0.64
C ALA A 290 -16.90 -7.21 -0.79
N MET A 291 -16.73 -8.09 -1.78
CA MET A 291 -16.66 -7.70 -3.20
C MET A 291 -17.97 -7.08 -3.68
N THR A 292 -19.12 -7.60 -3.24
CA THR A 292 -20.44 -7.02 -3.54
C THR A 292 -20.54 -5.60 -2.97
N VAL A 293 -20.14 -5.41 -1.71
CA VAL A 293 -20.13 -4.07 -1.07
C VAL A 293 -19.25 -3.10 -1.86
N VAL A 294 -18.04 -3.51 -2.25
CA VAL A 294 -17.13 -2.69 -3.06
C VAL A 294 -17.74 -2.38 -4.44
N THR A 295 -18.37 -3.35 -5.09
CA THR A 295 -19.02 -3.15 -6.40
C THR A 295 -20.16 -2.15 -6.30
N VAL A 296 -21.02 -2.29 -5.29
CA VAL A 296 -22.10 -1.32 -5.01
C VAL A 296 -21.51 0.07 -4.76
N ALA A 297 -20.48 0.17 -3.92
CA ALA A 297 -19.82 1.43 -3.63
C ALA A 297 -19.32 2.13 -4.90
N MET A 298 -18.69 1.38 -5.81
CA MET A 298 -18.20 1.91 -7.10
C MET A 298 -19.33 2.36 -8.03
N GLY A 299 -20.51 1.74 -7.94
CA GLY A 299 -21.67 2.10 -8.75
C GLY A 299 -22.40 3.37 -8.31
N LEU A 300 -22.29 3.78 -7.03
CA LEU A 300 -23.06 4.89 -6.48
C LEU A 300 -22.80 6.23 -7.20
N PRO A 301 -21.54 6.66 -7.43
CA PRO A 301 -21.28 7.93 -8.14
C PRO A 301 -21.69 7.92 -9.62
N LEU A 302 -21.95 6.74 -10.20
CA LEU A 302 -22.45 6.63 -11.57
C LEU A 302 -23.98 6.87 -11.66
N ILE A 303 -24.70 6.67 -10.55
CA ILE A 303 -26.15 6.91 -10.47
C ILE A 303 -26.42 8.41 -10.33
N ASP A 304 -25.70 9.06 -9.44
CA ASP A 304 -25.82 10.48 -9.15
C ASP A 304 -24.52 11.02 -8.54
N GLN A 305 -24.08 12.20 -8.97
CA GLN A 305 -22.88 12.87 -8.49
C GLN A 305 -23.16 13.80 -7.30
N SER A 306 -24.12 13.46 -6.46
CA SER A 306 -24.42 14.20 -5.23
C SER A 306 -23.44 13.87 -4.10
N LEU A 307 -23.31 14.80 -3.15
CA LEU A 307 -22.50 14.60 -1.95
C LEU A 307 -22.93 13.33 -1.18
N ALA A 308 -24.22 13.00 -1.16
CA ALA A 308 -24.75 11.82 -0.51
C ALA A 308 -24.22 10.52 -1.14
N MET A 309 -24.13 10.46 -2.48
CA MET A 309 -23.60 9.29 -3.19
C MET A 309 -22.09 9.15 -3.01
N PHE A 310 -21.35 10.25 -3.04
CA PHE A 310 -19.91 10.23 -2.70
C PHE A 310 -19.68 9.82 -1.24
N PHE A 311 -20.47 10.36 -0.30
CA PHE A 311 -20.38 9.96 1.11
C PHE A 311 -20.62 8.45 1.28
N ALA A 312 -21.69 7.91 0.68
CA ALA A 312 -21.98 6.48 0.72
C ALA A 312 -20.89 5.64 0.06
N HIS A 313 -20.31 6.09 -1.06
CA HIS A 313 -19.18 5.46 -1.72
C HIS A 313 -17.99 5.32 -0.76
N PHE A 314 -17.50 6.42 -0.19
CA PHE A 314 -16.34 6.42 0.70
C PHE A 314 -16.59 5.66 2.01
N LEU A 315 -17.82 5.71 2.54
CA LEU A 315 -18.25 4.92 3.70
C LEU A 315 -18.11 3.42 3.42
N LEU A 316 -18.73 2.94 2.34
CA LEU A 316 -18.71 1.53 1.98
C LEU A 316 -17.30 1.05 1.61
N MET A 317 -16.54 1.86 0.88
CA MET A 317 -15.13 1.56 0.55
C MET A 317 -14.29 1.44 1.81
N GLY A 318 -14.39 2.39 2.75
CA GLY A 318 -13.68 2.33 4.02
C GLY A 318 -14.01 1.09 4.83
N CYS A 319 -15.28 0.70 4.85
CA CYS A 319 -15.72 -0.50 5.57
C CYS A 319 -15.28 -1.81 4.92
N ALA A 320 -15.05 -1.88 3.60
CA ALA A 320 -14.90 -3.15 2.89
C ALA A 320 -13.53 -3.40 2.28
N VAL A 321 -12.83 -2.37 1.79
CA VAL A 321 -11.64 -2.56 0.94
C VAL A 321 -10.50 -3.31 1.63
N ASN A 322 -10.18 -2.97 2.88
CA ASN A 322 -9.15 -3.68 3.65
C ASN A 322 -9.55 -5.12 3.96
N GLY A 323 -10.85 -5.39 4.10
CA GLY A 323 -11.39 -6.74 4.21
C GLY A 323 -11.12 -7.57 2.97
N VAL A 324 -11.38 -7.01 1.78
CA VAL A 324 -11.09 -7.68 0.49
C VAL A 324 -9.62 -8.05 0.40
N PHE A 325 -8.70 -7.12 0.68
CA PHE A 325 -7.26 -7.41 0.66
C PHE A 325 -6.89 -8.53 1.63
N THR A 326 -7.33 -8.44 2.88
CA THR A 326 -7.04 -9.43 3.92
C THR A 326 -7.53 -10.82 3.51
N MET A 327 -8.75 -10.91 2.97
CA MET A 327 -9.35 -12.20 2.59
C MET A 327 -8.69 -12.82 1.35
N VAL A 328 -8.36 -12.04 0.31
CA VAL A 328 -7.65 -12.58 -0.87
C VAL A 328 -6.27 -13.06 -0.49
N GLN A 329 -5.55 -12.32 0.36
CA GLN A 329 -4.25 -12.73 0.87
C GLN A 329 -4.36 -14.03 1.68
N ALA A 330 -5.31 -14.12 2.61
CA ALA A 330 -5.55 -15.34 3.39
C ALA A 330 -5.94 -16.52 2.49
N ALA A 331 -6.92 -16.33 1.59
CA ALA A 331 -7.37 -17.37 0.68
C ALA A 331 -6.26 -17.88 -0.25
N SER A 332 -5.31 -17.02 -0.66
CA SER A 332 -4.16 -17.43 -1.47
C SER A 332 -3.22 -18.36 -0.70
N THR A 333 -3.08 -18.16 0.61
CA THR A 333 -2.21 -18.97 1.48
C THR A 333 -2.87 -20.29 1.89
N ASP A 334 -4.20 -20.33 1.98
CA ASP A 334 -4.97 -21.54 2.32
C ASP A 334 -4.91 -22.62 1.22
N GLN A 335 -4.51 -22.28 -0.01
CA GLN A 335 -4.46 -23.20 -1.15
C GLN A 335 -3.16 -24.04 -1.22
N VAL A 336 -2.19 -23.80 -0.35
CA VAL A 336 -0.87 -24.40 -0.39
C VAL A 336 -0.41 -24.89 0.98
N ALA A 337 0.48 -25.89 1.01
CA ALA A 337 1.09 -26.32 2.26
C ALA A 337 1.87 -25.15 2.92
N PRO A 338 1.98 -25.11 4.26
CA PRO A 338 2.62 -24.00 4.98
C PRO A 338 4.02 -23.63 4.47
N ARG A 339 4.83 -24.61 4.09
CA ARG A 339 6.17 -24.39 3.51
C ARG A 339 6.16 -23.63 2.17
N HIS A 340 5.04 -23.60 1.46
CA HIS A 340 4.89 -22.98 0.15
C HIS A 340 4.17 -21.62 0.19
N ILE A 341 3.67 -21.20 1.36
CA ILE A 341 2.98 -19.92 1.55
C ILE A 341 3.77 -18.73 0.99
N PRO A 342 5.07 -18.56 1.27
CA PRO A 342 5.82 -17.41 0.74
C PRO A 342 5.85 -17.35 -0.78
N ILE A 343 5.95 -18.54 -1.42
CA ILE A 343 5.99 -18.62 -2.90
C ILE A 343 4.63 -18.29 -3.49
N ALA A 344 3.55 -18.85 -2.96
CA ALA A 344 2.19 -18.58 -3.43
C ALA A 344 1.81 -17.10 -3.23
N PHE A 345 2.13 -16.55 -2.06
CA PHE A 345 1.86 -15.14 -1.76
C PHE A 345 2.64 -14.19 -2.69
N SER A 346 3.93 -14.46 -2.94
CA SER A 346 4.73 -13.67 -3.87
C SER A 346 4.16 -13.73 -5.29
N TYR A 347 3.73 -14.92 -5.74
CA TYR A 347 3.13 -15.10 -7.06
C TYR A 347 1.84 -14.29 -7.22
N VAL A 348 0.93 -14.36 -6.25
CA VAL A 348 -0.33 -13.61 -6.23
C VAL A 348 -0.07 -12.10 -6.19
N THR A 349 0.95 -11.67 -5.44
CA THR A 349 1.35 -10.25 -5.32
C THR A 349 1.90 -9.68 -6.63
N VAL A 350 2.56 -10.49 -7.47
CA VAL A 350 3.00 -10.04 -8.81
C VAL A 350 1.80 -9.63 -9.67
N PHE A 351 0.71 -10.39 -9.65
CA PHE A 351 -0.51 -10.03 -10.39
C PHE A 351 -1.14 -8.74 -9.85
N PHE A 352 -1.18 -8.57 -8.54
CA PHE A 352 -1.64 -7.33 -7.91
C PHE A 352 -0.81 -6.13 -8.37
N ALA A 353 0.51 -6.25 -8.34
CA ALA A 353 1.42 -5.20 -8.81
C ALA A 353 1.25 -4.93 -10.31
N GLY A 354 1.02 -5.98 -11.12
CA GLY A 354 0.69 -5.85 -12.55
C GLY A 354 -0.61 -5.09 -12.77
N GLY A 355 -1.66 -5.39 -12.00
CA GLY A 355 -2.92 -4.64 -12.03
C GLY A 355 -2.72 -3.17 -11.67
N GLN A 356 -1.96 -2.88 -10.63
CA GLN A 356 -1.64 -1.52 -10.22
C GLN A 356 -0.77 -0.77 -11.26
N PHE A 357 0.06 -1.49 -12.01
CA PHE A 357 0.82 -0.92 -13.11
C PHE A 357 -0.09 -0.52 -14.29
N LEU A 358 -1.00 -1.40 -14.69
CA LEU A 358 -1.86 -1.16 -15.86
C LEU A 358 -2.99 -0.17 -15.57
N GLY A 359 -3.53 -0.18 -14.34
CA GLY A 359 -4.73 0.58 -13.98
C GLY A 359 -4.66 2.07 -14.28
N PRO A 360 -3.69 2.83 -13.74
CA PRO A 360 -3.64 4.27 -13.92
C PRO A 360 -3.45 4.71 -15.39
N ALA A 361 -2.66 3.95 -16.17
CA ALA A 361 -2.46 4.22 -17.58
C ALA A 361 -3.76 4.04 -18.39
N ILE A 362 -4.47 2.93 -18.13
CA ILE A 362 -5.76 2.64 -18.79
C ILE A 362 -6.79 3.70 -18.40
N ALA A 363 -6.91 4.02 -17.12
CA ALA A 363 -7.87 5.01 -16.63
C ALA A 363 -7.57 6.40 -17.18
N GLY A 364 -6.32 6.86 -17.12
CA GLY A 364 -5.95 8.17 -17.65
C GLY A 364 -6.23 8.31 -19.14
N TRP A 365 -5.99 7.24 -19.92
CA TRP A 365 -6.33 7.22 -21.34
C TRP A 365 -7.85 7.21 -21.59
N LEU A 366 -8.60 6.41 -20.83
CA LEU A 366 -10.06 6.36 -20.97
C LEU A 366 -10.72 7.69 -20.63
N ILE A 367 -10.32 8.34 -19.52
CA ILE A 367 -10.86 9.65 -19.13
C ILE A 367 -10.60 10.69 -20.22
N GLU A 368 -9.38 10.72 -20.79
CA GLU A 368 -9.04 11.66 -21.87
C GLU A 368 -9.81 11.38 -23.16
N ALA A 369 -10.15 10.13 -23.46
CA ALA A 369 -10.85 9.72 -24.67
C ALA A 369 -12.38 9.87 -24.59
N THR A 370 -12.96 9.82 -23.39
CA THR A 370 -14.42 9.82 -23.21
C THR A 370 -14.97 11.12 -22.59
N GLY A 371 -14.12 11.95 -22.04
CA GLY A 371 -14.43 13.24 -21.39
C GLY A 371 -14.69 13.06 -19.92
#